data_5ac56c3ca45c0090d14ed905a2cb3a4b
#
_entry.id   5ac56c3ca45c0090d14ed905a2cb3a4b
#
_cell.length_a   1.000
_cell.length_b   1.000
_cell.length_c   1.000
_cell.angle_alpha   90.00
_cell.angle_beta   90.00
_cell.angle_gamma   90.00
#
_symmetry.space_group_name_H-M   'P 1'
#
loop_
_entity.id
_entity.type
_entity.pdbx_description
1 polymer ?
#
loop_
_entity_poly.entity_id
_entity_poly.type
_entity_poly.pdbx_seq_one_letter_code
_entity_poly.pdbx_strand_id
1 'polypeptide(L)'
;MNARARDWLHGWRHGLVMGALLACLVVSLQAPCGAAEIALQGQWRAAQSADAPAPADAAAAQWQSFAPGRFTRIAPAGGQAWIELRAQDGAWPAAPWVLSVFNAGLQQLTLHDAHGQVLAQAQLGRHEGRVWPGHGRVAFMFDGGPGPGATLLLHVDSRHVIAGALRFSAESAPDFLRSDARWLALASASLGIMLAMALIALVFAQRLRDVTFLHYAIFIAGYAFILALQSGYVFEPLGWWWLASAPRVWCRIAVATTLAAATLFFIHYADLARYAPRA
;
A
#
# COMPACT_ATOMS: atom_id res chain seq x y z
N MET A 1 45.51 -8.54 22.72
CA MET A 1 44.33 -8.34 21.87
C MET A 1 44.71 -8.74 20.44
N ASN A 2 44.24 -9.93 20.00
CA ASN A 2 44.67 -10.57 18.75
C ASN A 2 44.28 -9.74 17.51
N ALA A 3 45.15 -9.73 16.48
CA ALA A 3 44.93 -9.02 15.22
C ALA A 3 43.53 -9.31 14.59
N ARG A 4 43.09 -10.57 14.64
CA ARG A 4 41.76 -11.01 14.19
C ARG A 4 40.59 -10.29 14.89
N ALA A 5 40.70 -9.91 16.15
CA ALA A 5 39.66 -9.19 16.87
C ALA A 5 39.55 -7.72 16.41
N ARG A 6 40.66 -7.12 15.98
CA ARG A 6 40.68 -5.75 15.43
C ARG A 6 40.06 -5.70 14.06
N ASP A 7 40.37 -6.67 13.20
CA ASP A 7 39.78 -6.72 11.83
C ASP A 7 38.26 -6.97 11.87
N TRP A 8 37.79 -7.80 12.83
CA TRP A 8 36.37 -8.05 13.04
C TRP A 8 35.63 -6.79 13.53
N LEU A 9 36.22 -6.03 14.47
CA LEU A 9 35.67 -4.76 14.95
C LEU A 9 35.64 -3.66 13.86
N HIS A 10 36.63 -3.62 12.96
CA HIS A 10 36.63 -2.71 11.83
C HIS A 10 35.54 -3.05 10.83
N GLY A 11 35.31 -4.33 10.51
CA GLY A 11 34.19 -4.76 9.63
C GLY A 11 32.82 -4.39 10.19
N TRP A 12 32.63 -4.57 11.51
CA TRP A 12 31.38 -4.21 12.19
C TRP A 12 31.10 -2.70 12.17
N ARG A 13 32.13 -1.87 12.37
CA ARG A 13 31.99 -0.41 12.33
C ARG A 13 31.62 0.09 10.95
N HIS A 14 32.17 -0.48 9.88
CA HIS A 14 31.79 -0.14 8.50
C HIS A 14 30.36 -0.58 8.19
N GLY A 15 29.92 -1.75 8.64
CA GLY A 15 28.53 -2.22 8.49
C GLY A 15 27.52 -1.32 9.22
N LEU A 16 27.83 -0.90 10.45
CA LEU A 16 26.98 0.02 11.23
C LEU A 16 26.89 1.42 10.59
N VAL A 17 28.01 1.95 10.09
CA VAL A 17 28.03 3.27 9.41
C VAL A 17 27.25 3.21 8.11
N MET A 18 27.41 2.15 7.29
CA MET A 18 26.62 1.96 6.08
C MET A 18 25.13 1.79 6.38
N GLY A 19 24.79 1.00 7.41
CA GLY A 19 23.40 0.85 7.85
C GLY A 19 22.77 2.16 8.34
N ALA A 20 23.51 2.95 9.11
CA ALA A 20 23.08 4.26 9.57
C ALA A 20 22.93 5.26 8.41
N LEU A 21 23.85 5.28 7.45
CA LEU A 21 23.75 6.13 6.26
C LEU A 21 22.55 5.73 5.38
N LEU A 22 22.29 4.44 5.19
CA LEU A 22 21.11 3.94 4.48
C LEU A 22 19.82 4.32 5.21
N ALA A 23 19.77 4.17 6.53
CA ALA A 23 18.64 4.58 7.36
C ALA A 23 18.40 6.10 7.29
N CYS A 24 19.46 6.92 7.36
CA CYS A 24 19.36 8.36 7.19
C CYS A 24 18.89 8.76 5.78
N LEU A 25 19.35 8.06 4.74
CA LEU A 25 18.90 8.28 3.37
C LEU A 25 17.41 7.97 3.22
N VAL A 26 16.94 6.85 3.78
CA VAL A 26 15.52 6.47 3.75
C VAL A 26 14.67 7.48 4.52
N VAL A 27 15.12 7.94 5.70
CA VAL A 27 14.41 8.93 6.51
C VAL A 27 14.37 10.29 5.82
N SER A 28 15.47 10.73 5.18
CA SER A 28 15.50 12.02 4.46
C SER A 28 14.62 12.02 3.20
N LEU A 29 14.42 10.86 2.57
CA LEU A 29 13.51 10.70 1.44
C LEU A 29 12.03 10.67 1.86
N GLN A 30 11.75 10.39 3.14
CA GLN A 30 10.40 10.41 3.71
C GLN A 30 10.00 11.78 4.26
N ALA A 31 10.87 12.81 4.16
CA ALA A 31 10.52 14.15 4.58
C ALA A 31 9.21 14.58 3.91
N PRO A 32 8.16 14.94 4.68
CA PRO A 32 6.90 15.32 4.11
C PRO A 32 7.14 16.55 3.22
N CYS A 33 6.92 16.38 1.94
CA CYS A 33 6.76 17.54 1.07
C CYS A 33 5.48 18.19 1.56
N GLY A 34 5.56 19.41 2.09
CA GLY A 34 4.41 20.19 2.56
C GLY A 34 3.53 20.60 1.38
N ALA A 35 2.97 19.61 0.68
CA ALA A 35 1.88 19.83 -0.25
C ALA A 35 0.73 20.42 0.56
N ALA A 36 0.13 21.50 0.08
CA ALA A 36 -1.07 22.04 0.69
C ALA A 36 -2.19 21.00 0.54
N GLU A 37 -2.35 20.17 1.58
CA GLU A 37 -3.42 19.19 1.63
C GLU A 37 -4.74 19.95 1.81
N ILE A 38 -5.69 19.65 0.93
CA ILE A 38 -7.03 20.23 1.01
C ILE A 38 -7.72 19.55 2.18
N ALA A 39 -8.17 20.35 3.14
CA ALA A 39 -8.86 19.84 4.30
C ALA A 39 -10.22 19.24 3.89
N LEU A 40 -10.44 17.98 4.25
CA LEU A 40 -11.64 17.23 3.92
C LEU A 40 -12.48 16.97 5.18
N GLN A 41 -13.80 17.01 5.02
CA GLN A 41 -14.76 16.46 5.97
C GLN A 41 -15.38 15.21 5.36
N GLY A 42 -15.58 14.18 6.18
CA GLY A 42 -16.11 12.91 5.74
C GLY A 42 -17.21 12.37 6.64
N GLN A 43 -18.20 11.73 6.01
CA GLN A 43 -19.21 10.93 6.67
C GLN A 43 -19.31 9.58 5.93
N TRP A 44 -19.66 8.54 6.65
CA TRP A 44 -19.85 7.23 6.05
C TRP A 44 -21.06 6.50 6.60
N ARG A 45 -21.59 5.58 5.83
CA ARG A 45 -22.62 4.63 6.27
C ARG A 45 -22.41 3.26 5.64
N ALA A 46 -22.87 2.20 6.30
CA ALA A 46 -22.91 0.88 5.70
C ALA A 46 -23.90 0.87 4.53
N ALA A 47 -23.51 0.26 3.42
CA ALA A 47 -24.35 0.11 2.25
C ALA A 47 -24.99 -1.28 2.26
N GLN A 48 -26.27 -1.33 1.88
CA GLN A 48 -27.00 -2.58 1.63
C GLN A 48 -27.04 -2.89 0.14
N SER A 49 -26.88 -1.90 -0.71
CA SER A 49 -26.88 -1.96 -2.18
C SER A 49 -25.74 -1.11 -2.75
N ALA A 50 -25.37 -1.41 -4.00
CA ALA A 50 -24.47 -0.57 -4.79
C ALA A 50 -25.14 0.68 -5.37
N ASP A 51 -26.48 0.77 -5.29
CA ASP A 51 -27.20 1.92 -5.79
C ASP A 51 -26.89 3.16 -4.97
N ALA A 52 -26.63 4.26 -5.68
CA ALA A 52 -26.33 5.52 -5.03
C ALA A 52 -27.50 5.95 -4.13
N PRO A 53 -27.22 6.44 -2.91
CA PRO A 53 -28.26 6.92 -2.02
C PRO A 53 -28.92 8.14 -2.65
N ALA A 54 -30.25 8.12 -2.75
CA ALA A 54 -30.98 9.31 -3.14
C ALA A 54 -30.66 10.47 -2.18
N PRO A 55 -30.40 11.69 -2.68
CA PRO A 55 -30.00 12.83 -1.85
C PRO A 55 -31.02 13.18 -0.76
N ALA A 56 -32.29 12.83 -0.97
CA ALA A 56 -33.42 13.20 -0.10
C ALA A 56 -33.74 12.14 0.98
N ASP A 57 -33.39 10.87 0.76
CA ASP A 57 -33.83 9.75 1.62
C ASP A 57 -32.81 9.35 2.68
N ALA A 58 -31.72 10.06 2.76
CA ALA A 58 -30.72 9.82 3.77
C ALA A 58 -31.24 10.31 5.12
N ALA A 59 -32.00 9.45 5.80
CA ALA A 59 -32.24 9.66 7.22
C ALA A 59 -30.90 10.02 7.86
N ALA A 60 -30.73 11.27 8.25
CA ALA A 60 -29.48 11.84 8.78
C ALA A 60 -28.91 11.02 9.96
N ALA A 61 -29.72 10.19 10.56
CA ALA A 61 -29.40 9.32 11.68
C ALA A 61 -28.45 8.15 11.38
N GLN A 62 -28.13 7.87 10.10
CA GLN A 62 -27.28 6.70 9.75
C GLN A 62 -25.85 7.07 9.31
N TRP A 63 -25.57 8.36 9.12
CA TRP A 63 -24.24 8.81 8.74
C TRP A 63 -23.35 9.03 9.95
N GLN A 64 -22.16 8.44 9.92
CA GLN A 64 -21.15 8.58 10.97
C GLN A 64 -20.03 9.48 10.47
N SER A 65 -19.73 10.54 11.20
CA SER A 65 -18.62 11.44 10.89
C SER A 65 -17.28 10.77 11.16
N PHE A 66 -16.29 11.02 10.33
CA PHE A 66 -14.91 10.58 10.51
C PHE A 66 -13.93 11.65 10.01
N ALA A 67 -12.67 11.53 10.41
CA ALA A 67 -11.60 12.40 9.94
C ALA A 67 -10.90 11.76 8.70
N PRO A 68 -11.10 12.29 7.47
CA PRO A 68 -10.57 11.67 6.25
C PRO A 68 -9.05 11.54 6.23
N GLY A 69 -8.31 12.51 6.79
CA GLY A 69 -6.85 12.50 6.89
C GLY A 69 -6.25 11.44 7.82
N ARG A 70 -7.08 10.68 8.55
CA ARG A 70 -6.64 9.61 9.44
C ARG A 70 -7.08 8.25 8.91
N PHE A 71 -6.28 7.22 9.16
CA PHE A 71 -6.68 5.85 8.85
C PHE A 71 -7.88 5.42 9.70
N THR A 72 -9.02 5.26 9.06
CA THR A 72 -10.29 4.90 9.71
C THR A 72 -10.87 3.64 9.07
N ARG A 73 -11.33 2.71 9.91
CA ARG A 73 -12.02 1.52 9.43
C ARG A 73 -13.47 1.86 9.13
N ILE A 74 -13.80 1.96 7.84
CA ILE A 74 -15.06 2.50 7.36
C ILE A 74 -16.06 1.39 7.05
N ALA A 75 -15.63 0.27 6.46
CA ALA A 75 -16.55 -0.81 6.14
C ALA A 75 -16.50 -1.94 7.19
N PRO A 76 -17.64 -2.57 7.52
CA PRO A 76 -17.62 -3.84 8.22
C PRO A 76 -16.85 -4.88 7.39
N ALA A 77 -16.24 -5.87 8.04
CA ALA A 77 -15.45 -6.89 7.36
C ALA A 77 -16.31 -7.60 6.29
N GLY A 78 -15.91 -7.48 5.01
CA GLY A 78 -16.62 -8.06 3.88
C GLY A 78 -17.89 -7.32 3.45
N GLY A 79 -18.05 -6.05 3.85
CA GLY A 79 -19.21 -5.23 3.53
C GLY A 79 -18.99 -4.17 2.46
N GLN A 80 -20.02 -3.40 2.24
CA GLN A 80 -20.03 -2.22 1.38
C GLN A 80 -20.29 -0.98 2.23
N ALA A 81 -19.75 0.15 1.81
CA ALA A 81 -19.98 1.42 2.47
C ALA A 81 -20.12 2.56 1.45
N TRP A 82 -20.97 3.52 1.76
CA TRP A 82 -21.00 4.82 1.12
C TRP A 82 -20.23 5.82 1.97
N ILE A 83 -19.40 6.61 1.31
CA ILE A 83 -18.58 7.66 1.93
C ILE A 83 -18.94 8.96 1.21
N GLU A 84 -19.25 9.94 2.00
CA GLU A 84 -19.48 11.30 1.56
C GLU A 84 -18.26 12.15 1.93
N LEU A 85 -17.68 12.84 0.95
CA LEU A 85 -16.54 13.74 1.13
C LEU A 85 -16.91 15.15 0.69
N ARG A 86 -16.56 16.12 1.52
CA ARG A 86 -16.73 17.56 1.28
C ARG A 86 -15.42 18.28 1.55
N ALA A 87 -15.17 19.34 0.79
CA ALA A 87 -14.11 20.27 1.16
C ALA A 87 -14.53 21.03 2.43
N GLN A 88 -13.63 21.16 3.41
CA GLN A 88 -13.94 21.78 4.70
C GLN A 88 -14.35 23.24 4.55
N ASP A 89 -13.71 23.97 3.61
CA ASP A 89 -14.01 25.36 3.32
C ASP A 89 -15.14 25.55 2.30
N GLY A 90 -15.83 24.46 1.94
CA GLY A 90 -16.92 24.47 0.96
C GLY A 90 -16.46 24.68 -0.49
N ALA A 91 -15.17 24.87 -0.74
CA ALA A 91 -14.63 25.14 -2.06
C ALA A 91 -13.62 24.06 -2.49
N TRP A 92 -13.90 23.40 -3.59
CA TRP A 92 -12.95 22.52 -4.26
C TRP A 92 -11.99 23.36 -5.12
N PRO A 93 -10.73 22.91 -5.32
CA PRO A 93 -9.77 23.65 -6.13
C PRO A 93 -10.27 23.85 -7.57
N ALA A 94 -10.10 25.04 -8.12
CA ALA A 94 -10.35 25.31 -9.54
C ALA A 94 -9.27 24.72 -10.46
N ALA A 95 -8.04 24.59 -9.96
CA ALA A 95 -6.91 23.98 -10.66
C ALA A 95 -6.99 22.45 -10.59
N PRO A 96 -6.29 21.71 -11.47
CA PRO A 96 -6.23 20.24 -11.42
C PRO A 96 -5.78 19.72 -10.07
N TRP A 97 -6.51 18.78 -9.53
CA TRP A 97 -6.27 18.18 -8.23
C TRP A 97 -6.58 16.68 -8.23
N VAL A 98 -6.16 15.99 -7.18
CA VAL A 98 -6.26 14.54 -7.07
C VAL A 98 -6.82 14.16 -5.70
N LEU A 99 -7.84 13.30 -5.71
CA LEU A 99 -8.34 12.62 -4.51
C LEU A 99 -7.64 11.26 -4.39
N SER A 100 -6.82 11.10 -3.38
CA SER A 100 -6.11 9.85 -3.08
C SER A 100 -6.83 9.07 -1.99
N VAL A 101 -7.04 7.77 -2.21
CA VAL A 101 -7.58 6.83 -1.24
C VAL A 101 -6.49 5.81 -0.91
N PHE A 102 -5.92 5.93 0.28
CA PHE A 102 -4.83 5.06 0.73
C PHE A 102 -5.36 3.73 1.27
N ASN A 103 -4.58 2.67 1.09
CA ASN A 103 -4.88 1.32 1.50
C ASN A 103 -6.11 0.70 0.79
N ALA A 104 -6.46 1.25 -0.36
CA ALA A 104 -7.62 0.81 -1.16
C ALA A 104 -7.26 -0.23 -2.23
N GLY A 105 -6.00 -0.63 -2.36
CA GLY A 105 -5.45 -1.35 -3.51
C GLY A 105 -6.12 -2.66 -3.89
N LEU A 106 -6.89 -3.27 -2.99
CA LEU A 106 -7.62 -4.53 -3.25
C LEU A 106 -9.14 -4.37 -3.20
N GLN A 107 -9.63 -3.13 -3.03
CA GLN A 107 -11.07 -2.83 -2.94
C GLN A 107 -11.57 -2.29 -4.28
N GLN A 108 -12.85 -2.49 -4.53
CA GLN A 108 -13.52 -1.79 -5.62
C GLN A 108 -14.02 -0.45 -5.10
N LEU A 109 -13.63 0.61 -5.78
CA LEU A 109 -14.04 1.97 -5.49
C LEU A 109 -14.80 2.52 -6.69
N THR A 110 -15.99 3.07 -6.45
CA THR A 110 -16.77 3.77 -7.48
C THR A 110 -17.04 5.18 -6.99
N LEU A 111 -16.56 6.15 -7.73
CA LEU A 111 -16.76 7.56 -7.44
C LEU A 111 -17.98 8.09 -8.19
N HIS A 112 -18.85 8.76 -7.47
CA HIS A 112 -20.06 9.37 -8.01
C HIS A 112 -20.07 10.88 -7.76
N ASP A 113 -20.76 11.60 -8.60
CA ASP A 113 -21.09 13.00 -8.34
C ASP A 113 -22.28 13.13 -7.36
N ALA A 114 -22.65 14.38 -7.06
CA ALA A 114 -23.79 14.68 -6.19
C ALA A 114 -25.14 14.21 -6.75
N HIS A 115 -25.22 13.88 -8.05
CA HIS A 115 -26.41 13.39 -8.74
C HIS A 115 -26.45 11.87 -8.85
N GLY A 116 -25.43 11.17 -8.31
CA GLY A 116 -25.33 9.72 -8.37
C GLY A 116 -24.76 9.18 -9.69
N GLN A 117 -24.27 10.05 -10.59
CA GLN A 117 -23.60 9.59 -11.81
C GLN A 117 -22.20 9.09 -11.50
N VAL A 118 -21.83 7.97 -12.11
CA VAL A 118 -20.48 7.40 -11.98
C VAL A 118 -19.49 8.28 -12.72
N LEU A 119 -18.54 8.86 -11.98
CA LEU A 119 -17.44 9.66 -12.54
C LEU A 119 -16.24 8.80 -12.89
N ALA A 120 -15.92 7.83 -12.03
CA ALA A 120 -14.78 6.96 -12.19
C ALA A 120 -14.94 5.68 -11.37
N GLN A 121 -14.35 4.61 -11.84
CA GLN A 121 -14.33 3.32 -11.15
C GLN A 121 -12.91 2.77 -11.10
N ALA A 122 -12.49 2.34 -9.94
CA ALA A 122 -11.22 1.67 -9.70
C ALA A 122 -11.47 0.29 -9.12
N GLN A 123 -11.01 -0.72 -9.81
CA GLN A 123 -10.96 -2.10 -9.35
C GLN A 123 -9.59 -2.65 -9.64
N LEU A 124 -9.13 -3.63 -8.88
CA LEU A 124 -7.86 -4.28 -9.16
C LEU A 124 -7.82 -4.83 -10.59
N GLY A 125 -6.91 -4.29 -11.41
CA GLY A 125 -6.79 -4.69 -12.81
C GLY A 125 -7.76 -4.03 -13.80
N ARG A 126 -8.66 -3.17 -13.34
CA ARG A 126 -9.57 -2.40 -14.20
C ARG A 126 -9.75 -1.01 -13.64
N HIS A 127 -9.54 -0.02 -14.51
CA HIS A 127 -9.78 1.37 -14.20
C HIS A 127 -10.65 1.97 -15.29
N GLU A 128 -11.72 2.64 -14.90
CA GLU A 128 -12.60 3.36 -15.81
C GLU A 128 -12.63 4.83 -15.36
N GLY A 129 -12.59 5.74 -16.31
CA GLY A 129 -12.50 7.17 -16.06
C GLY A 129 -11.06 7.64 -15.76
N ARG A 130 -10.95 8.77 -15.07
CA ARG A 130 -9.66 9.40 -14.75
C ARG A 130 -9.10 8.86 -13.45
N VAL A 131 -8.65 7.63 -13.48
CA VAL A 131 -8.00 6.97 -12.35
C VAL A 131 -6.51 6.84 -12.65
N TRP A 132 -5.68 7.30 -11.72
CA TRP A 132 -4.25 7.03 -11.75
C TRP A 132 -4.00 5.69 -11.05
N PRO A 133 -3.32 4.74 -11.70
CA PRO A 133 -2.97 3.48 -11.06
C PRO A 133 -2.02 3.75 -9.89
N GLY A 134 -2.55 3.58 -8.70
CA GLY A 134 -1.85 3.98 -7.50
C GLY A 134 -0.88 2.91 -7.00
N HIS A 135 0.18 3.38 -6.41
CA HIS A 135 1.18 2.59 -5.72
C HIS A 135 0.74 2.45 -4.24
N GLY A 136 -0.16 1.49 -3.97
CA GLY A 136 -0.78 1.29 -2.66
C GLY A 136 -1.91 2.29 -2.33
N ARG A 137 -2.28 3.14 -3.27
CA ARG A 137 -3.41 4.08 -3.21
C ARG A 137 -4.15 4.10 -4.53
N VAL A 138 -5.44 4.42 -4.51
CA VAL A 138 -6.23 4.74 -5.70
C VAL A 138 -6.35 6.25 -5.75
N ALA A 139 -6.07 6.84 -6.89
CA ALA A 139 -6.12 8.28 -7.08
C ALA A 139 -7.09 8.65 -8.21
N PHE A 140 -8.07 9.49 -7.91
CA PHE A 140 -9.01 10.04 -8.86
C PHE A 140 -8.57 11.45 -9.25
N MET A 141 -8.38 11.67 -10.55
CA MET A 141 -7.90 12.94 -11.09
C MET A 141 -9.05 13.82 -11.55
N PHE A 142 -9.00 15.09 -11.20
CA PHE A 142 -9.98 16.10 -11.60
C PHE A 142 -9.26 17.28 -12.27
N ASP A 143 -9.84 17.79 -13.36
CA ASP A 143 -9.31 19.00 -14.03
C ASP A 143 -9.72 20.29 -13.31
N GLY A 144 -10.76 20.20 -12.49
CA GLY A 144 -11.29 21.30 -11.68
C GLY A 144 -12.27 20.78 -10.64
N GLY A 145 -12.71 21.64 -9.75
CA GLY A 145 -13.66 21.27 -8.72
C GLY A 145 -15.07 21.05 -9.26
N PRO A 146 -15.87 20.20 -8.62
CA PRO A 146 -17.25 19.94 -8.99
C PRO A 146 -18.20 21.12 -8.67
N GLY A 147 -17.64 22.24 -8.27
CA GLY A 147 -18.38 23.45 -7.89
C GLY A 147 -18.35 23.71 -6.38
N PRO A 148 -18.68 24.95 -5.95
CA PRO A 148 -18.73 25.27 -4.53
C PRO A 148 -19.85 24.50 -3.84
N GLY A 149 -19.55 23.94 -2.65
CA GLY A 149 -20.49 23.15 -1.86
C GLY A 149 -20.80 21.75 -2.40
N ALA A 150 -20.20 21.34 -3.52
CA ALA A 150 -20.42 20.04 -4.09
C ALA A 150 -19.88 18.91 -3.20
N THR A 151 -20.59 17.80 -3.20
CA THR A 151 -20.28 16.60 -2.45
C THR A 151 -19.82 15.49 -3.40
N LEU A 152 -18.76 14.80 -3.03
CA LEU A 152 -18.33 13.58 -3.71
C LEU A 152 -18.82 12.36 -2.93
N LEU A 153 -19.44 11.43 -3.64
CA LEU A 153 -19.91 10.17 -3.08
C LEU A 153 -18.99 9.03 -3.56
N LEU A 154 -18.41 8.32 -2.62
CA LEU A 154 -17.57 7.18 -2.91
C LEU A 154 -18.22 5.89 -2.38
N HIS A 155 -18.47 4.96 -3.28
CA HIS A 155 -18.87 3.61 -2.93
C HIS A 155 -17.65 2.71 -2.78
N VAL A 156 -17.53 2.05 -1.63
CA VAL A 156 -16.44 1.12 -1.33
C VAL A 156 -17.02 -0.28 -1.21
N ASP A 157 -16.56 -1.21 -2.04
CA ASP A 157 -16.92 -2.63 -1.96
C ASP A 157 -15.72 -3.45 -1.48
N SER A 158 -15.84 -4.00 -0.27
CA SER A 158 -14.83 -4.83 0.38
C SER A 158 -15.23 -6.29 0.49
N ARG A 159 -16.32 -6.73 -0.17
CA ARG A 159 -16.85 -8.11 -0.02
C ARG A 159 -15.84 -9.19 -0.41
N HIS A 160 -14.96 -8.88 -1.32
CA HIS A 160 -13.97 -9.83 -1.84
C HIS A 160 -12.57 -9.65 -1.25
N VAL A 161 -12.37 -8.71 -0.32
CA VAL A 161 -11.06 -8.39 0.26
C VAL A 161 -11.14 -8.18 1.77
N ILE A 162 -9.99 -8.24 2.44
CA ILE A 162 -9.89 -7.85 3.84
C ILE A 162 -10.01 -6.32 3.88
N ALA A 163 -11.08 -5.82 4.49
CA ALA A 163 -11.27 -4.39 4.68
C ALA A 163 -10.15 -3.82 5.55
N GLY A 164 -9.31 -3.01 4.95
CA GLY A 164 -8.29 -2.21 5.66
C GLY A 164 -8.86 -0.88 6.14
N ALA A 165 -8.12 -0.20 7.01
CA ALA A 165 -8.42 1.18 7.33
C ALA A 165 -8.09 2.07 6.12
N LEU A 166 -9.00 2.96 5.73
CA LEU A 166 -8.83 3.88 4.62
C LEU A 166 -8.45 5.27 5.14
N ARG A 167 -7.64 5.96 4.37
CA ARG A 167 -7.34 7.39 4.56
C ARG A 167 -7.54 8.10 3.23
N PHE A 168 -8.09 9.29 3.28
CA PHE A 168 -8.34 10.14 2.14
C PHE A 168 -7.47 11.39 2.22
N SER A 169 -6.89 11.79 1.10
CA SER A 169 -6.25 13.09 0.96
C SER A 169 -6.60 13.71 -0.38
N ALA A 170 -6.71 15.01 -0.41
CA ALA A 170 -6.87 15.76 -1.63
C ALA A 170 -5.68 16.73 -1.75
N GLU A 171 -5.02 16.73 -2.87
CA GLU A 171 -3.82 17.51 -3.11
C GLU A 171 -3.78 18.04 -4.56
N SER A 172 -2.93 19.02 -4.84
CA SER A 172 -2.74 19.51 -6.20
C SER A 172 -2.16 18.40 -7.10
N ALA A 173 -2.54 18.36 -8.38
CA ALA A 173 -2.03 17.35 -9.32
C ALA A 173 -0.48 17.39 -9.44
N PRO A 174 0.20 18.55 -9.47
CA PRO A 174 1.66 18.58 -9.50
C PRO A 174 2.32 17.98 -8.25
N ASP A 175 1.74 18.22 -7.07
CA ASP A 175 2.28 17.68 -5.82
C ASP A 175 2.06 16.19 -5.71
N PHE A 176 0.89 15.72 -6.14
CA PHE A 176 0.59 14.31 -6.27
C PHE A 176 1.62 13.60 -7.17
N LEU A 177 1.88 14.10 -8.36
CA LEU A 177 2.81 13.47 -9.31
C LEU A 177 4.25 13.44 -8.76
N ARG A 178 4.69 14.49 -8.05
CA ARG A 178 6.00 14.48 -7.38
C ARG A 178 6.07 13.44 -6.26
N SER A 179 5.02 13.36 -5.46
CA SER A 179 4.89 12.39 -4.37
C SER A 179 4.90 10.96 -4.91
N ASP A 180 4.16 10.71 -5.99
CA ASP A 180 4.05 9.41 -6.62
C ASP A 180 5.38 8.96 -7.26
N ALA A 181 6.06 9.87 -7.99
CA ALA A 181 7.38 9.59 -8.55
C ALA A 181 8.43 9.24 -7.49
N ARG A 182 8.43 9.95 -6.34
CA ARG A 182 9.32 9.63 -5.21
C ARG A 182 9.00 8.26 -4.62
N TRP A 183 7.71 7.98 -4.41
CA TRP A 183 7.29 6.68 -3.91
C TRP A 183 7.73 5.56 -4.85
N LEU A 184 7.52 5.72 -6.17
CA LEU A 184 7.93 4.75 -7.18
C LEU A 184 9.44 4.50 -7.16
N ALA A 185 10.23 5.56 -7.06
CA ALA A 185 11.68 5.46 -6.98
C ALA A 185 12.14 4.67 -5.74
N LEU A 186 11.54 4.97 -4.56
CA LEU A 186 11.84 4.27 -3.31
C LEU A 186 11.41 2.80 -3.35
N ALA A 187 10.21 2.52 -3.83
CA ALA A 187 9.71 1.16 -3.96
C ALA A 187 10.59 0.33 -4.90
N SER A 188 10.94 0.90 -6.08
CA SER A 188 11.82 0.24 -7.05
C SER A 188 13.20 -0.04 -6.47
N ALA A 189 13.81 0.93 -5.77
CA ALA A 189 15.10 0.75 -5.13
C ALA A 189 15.03 -0.34 -4.03
N SER A 190 14.00 -0.31 -3.20
CA SER A 190 13.81 -1.29 -2.13
C SER A 190 13.64 -2.70 -2.67
N LEU A 191 12.77 -2.88 -3.66
CA LEU A 191 12.56 -4.17 -4.32
C LEU A 191 13.81 -4.65 -5.04
N GLY A 192 14.56 -3.74 -5.70
CA GLY A 192 15.83 -4.06 -6.35
C GLY A 192 16.88 -4.55 -5.36
N ILE A 193 17.02 -3.90 -4.20
CA ILE A 193 17.93 -4.32 -3.13
C ILE A 193 17.53 -5.70 -2.59
N MET A 194 16.24 -5.93 -2.34
CA MET A 194 15.75 -7.22 -1.83
C MET A 194 16.02 -8.35 -2.83
N LEU A 195 15.77 -8.12 -4.12
CA LEU A 195 16.06 -9.09 -5.17
C LEU A 195 17.56 -9.37 -5.29
N ALA A 196 18.40 -8.33 -5.23
CA ALA A 196 19.86 -8.50 -5.22
C ALA A 196 20.31 -9.34 -4.02
N MET A 197 19.78 -9.09 -2.83
CA MET A 197 20.08 -9.89 -1.63
C MET A 197 19.64 -11.35 -1.79
N ALA A 198 18.46 -11.58 -2.37
CA ALA A 198 17.98 -12.95 -2.64
C ALA A 198 18.89 -13.67 -3.65
N LEU A 199 19.34 -13.00 -4.72
CA LEU A 199 20.28 -13.56 -5.69
C LEU A 199 21.64 -13.88 -5.08
N ILE A 200 22.21 -12.98 -4.26
CA ILE A 200 23.46 -13.21 -3.54
C ILE A 200 23.33 -14.43 -2.62
N ALA A 201 22.22 -14.52 -1.89
CA ALA A 201 21.95 -15.67 -1.02
C ALA A 201 21.86 -16.99 -1.82
N LEU A 202 21.23 -16.97 -3.00
CA LEU A 202 21.18 -18.13 -3.89
C LEU A 202 22.58 -18.56 -4.37
N VAL A 203 23.43 -17.60 -4.73
CA VAL A 203 24.83 -17.88 -5.10
C VAL A 203 25.58 -18.53 -3.94
N PHE A 204 25.40 -18.02 -2.71
CA PHE A 204 26.03 -18.65 -1.52
C PHE A 204 25.44 -20.03 -1.25
N ALA A 205 24.12 -20.23 -1.39
CA ALA A 205 23.52 -21.55 -1.24
C ALA A 205 24.14 -22.59 -2.18
N GLN A 206 24.37 -22.19 -3.44
CA GLN A 206 24.98 -23.06 -4.45
C GLN A 206 26.47 -23.31 -4.18
N ARG A 207 27.23 -22.27 -3.82
CA ARG A 207 28.69 -22.37 -3.62
C ARG A 207 29.07 -23.10 -2.35
N LEU A 208 28.37 -22.81 -1.27
CA LEU A 208 28.62 -23.39 0.04
C LEU A 208 27.85 -24.71 0.26
N ARG A 209 26.91 -25.03 -0.63
CA ARG A 209 25.96 -26.16 -0.50
C ARG A 209 25.22 -26.13 0.84
N ASP A 210 24.92 -24.93 1.33
CA ASP A 210 24.23 -24.72 2.60
C ASP A 210 22.78 -24.27 2.35
N VAL A 211 21.86 -25.10 2.81
CA VAL A 211 20.42 -24.92 2.67
C VAL A 211 19.91 -23.69 3.42
N THR A 212 20.62 -23.24 4.44
CA THR A 212 20.25 -22.03 5.21
C THR A 212 20.13 -20.81 4.31
N PHE A 213 21.10 -20.62 3.39
CA PHE A 213 21.06 -19.51 2.44
C PHE A 213 19.92 -19.64 1.43
N LEU A 214 19.52 -20.87 1.08
CA LEU A 214 18.35 -21.08 0.21
C LEU A 214 17.05 -20.63 0.90
N HIS A 215 16.86 -21.02 2.17
CA HIS A 215 15.69 -20.58 2.93
C HIS A 215 15.66 -19.06 3.10
N TYR A 216 16.81 -18.44 3.35
CA TYR A 216 16.92 -16.99 3.41
C TYR A 216 16.54 -16.31 2.07
N ALA A 217 17.01 -16.85 0.94
CA ALA A 217 16.69 -16.33 -0.38
C ALA A 217 15.16 -16.41 -0.67
N ILE A 218 14.54 -17.55 -0.36
CA ILE A 218 13.09 -17.74 -0.52
C ILE A 218 12.32 -16.77 0.40
N PHE A 219 12.77 -16.59 1.64
CA PHE A 219 12.17 -15.63 2.58
C PHE A 219 12.19 -14.20 2.04
N ILE A 220 13.36 -13.71 1.60
CA ILE A 220 13.51 -12.33 1.08
C ILE A 220 12.70 -12.15 -0.21
N ALA A 221 12.78 -13.09 -1.15
CA ALA A 221 12.03 -13.03 -2.40
C ALA A 221 10.51 -13.07 -2.17
N GLY A 222 10.05 -13.93 -1.26
CA GLY A 222 8.65 -14.01 -0.87
C GLY A 222 8.15 -12.72 -0.21
N TYR A 223 8.96 -12.12 0.67
CA TYR A 223 8.63 -10.85 1.30
C TYR A 223 8.59 -9.70 0.27
N ALA A 224 9.55 -9.65 -0.67
CA ALA A 224 9.53 -8.69 -1.77
C ALA A 224 8.26 -8.83 -2.63
N PHE A 225 7.85 -10.07 -2.92
CA PHE A 225 6.62 -10.33 -3.67
C PHE A 225 5.36 -9.87 -2.91
N ILE A 226 5.28 -10.11 -1.59
CA ILE A 226 4.16 -9.63 -0.76
C ILE A 226 4.09 -8.09 -0.80
N LEU A 227 5.22 -7.41 -0.63
CA LEU A 227 5.27 -5.94 -0.71
C LEU A 227 4.86 -5.44 -2.09
N ALA A 228 5.34 -6.07 -3.17
CA ALA A 228 4.99 -5.70 -4.53
C ALA A 228 3.50 -5.92 -4.82
N LEU A 229 2.90 -6.99 -4.28
CA LEU A 229 1.47 -7.28 -4.44
C LEU A 229 0.61 -6.28 -3.65
N GLN A 230 0.97 -5.99 -2.40
CA GLN A 230 0.21 -5.07 -1.55
C GLN A 230 0.30 -3.61 -2.01
N SER A 231 1.46 -3.22 -2.53
CA SER A 231 1.68 -1.88 -3.07
C SER A 231 1.09 -1.68 -4.46
N GLY A 232 0.61 -2.75 -5.12
CA GLY A 232 0.15 -2.69 -6.50
C GLY A 232 1.27 -2.69 -7.55
N TYR A 233 2.54 -2.72 -7.14
CA TYR A 233 3.70 -2.70 -8.02
C TYR A 233 3.73 -3.87 -9.02
N VAL A 234 3.16 -5.00 -8.63
CA VAL A 234 3.01 -6.19 -9.48
C VAL A 234 2.11 -5.90 -10.69
N PHE A 235 1.12 -5.04 -10.53
CA PHE A 235 0.19 -4.67 -11.61
C PHE A 235 0.75 -3.51 -12.43
N GLU A 236 1.26 -2.50 -11.75
CA GLU A 236 1.89 -1.33 -12.33
C GLU A 236 3.23 -1.06 -11.59
N PRO A 237 4.40 -1.13 -12.19
CA PRO A 237 4.66 -1.21 -13.65
C PRO A 237 4.92 -2.62 -14.20
N LEU A 238 4.88 -3.71 -13.40
CA LEU A 238 5.26 -5.05 -13.87
C LEU A 238 4.26 -5.69 -14.84
N GLY A 239 3.01 -5.24 -14.88
CA GLY A 239 1.99 -5.71 -15.83
C GLY A 239 1.49 -7.14 -15.58
N TRP A 240 1.62 -7.68 -14.35
CA TRP A 240 1.21 -9.05 -14.02
C TRP A 240 -0.28 -9.14 -13.66
N TRP A 241 -1.13 -8.66 -14.58
CA TRP A 241 -2.58 -8.55 -14.38
C TRP A 241 -3.29 -9.87 -14.13
N TRP A 242 -2.69 -10.99 -14.53
CA TRP A 242 -3.24 -12.33 -14.26
C TRP A 242 -3.37 -12.63 -12.76
N LEU A 243 -2.55 -12.01 -11.91
CA LEU A 243 -2.66 -12.13 -10.45
C LEU A 243 -3.92 -11.46 -9.89
N ALA A 244 -4.53 -10.55 -10.65
CA ALA A 244 -5.74 -9.85 -10.23
C ALA A 244 -6.98 -10.77 -10.19
N SER A 245 -6.94 -11.94 -10.84
CA SER A 245 -8.04 -12.91 -10.80
C SER A 245 -8.30 -13.51 -9.41
N ALA A 246 -7.24 -13.65 -8.59
CA ALA A 246 -7.35 -14.24 -7.27
C ALA A 246 -6.31 -13.63 -6.27
N PRO A 247 -6.33 -12.32 -6.02
CA PRO A 247 -5.27 -11.64 -5.26
C PRO A 247 -5.13 -12.15 -3.83
N ARG A 248 -6.24 -12.54 -3.19
CA ARG A 248 -6.24 -13.14 -1.85
C ARG A 248 -5.51 -14.47 -1.80
N VAL A 249 -5.70 -15.31 -2.82
CA VAL A 249 -5.06 -16.64 -2.89
C VAL A 249 -3.56 -16.45 -3.03
N TRP A 250 -3.12 -15.59 -3.95
CA TRP A 250 -1.71 -15.30 -4.16
C TRP A 250 -1.03 -14.71 -2.94
N CYS A 251 -1.70 -13.77 -2.27
CA CYS A 251 -1.19 -13.18 -1.03
C CYS A 251 -1.04 -14.25 0.07
N ARG A 252 -2.02 -15.15 0.25
CA ARG A 252 -1.96 -16.22 1.23
C ARG A 252 -0.86 -17.23 0.93
N ILE A 253 -0.71 -17.62 -0.33
CA ILE A 253 0.37 -18.52 -0.76
C ILE A 253 1.72 -17.87 -0.48
N ALA A 254 1.91 -16.60 -0.86
CA ALA A 254 3.15 -15.88 -0.63
C ALA A 254 3.48 -15.77 0.88
N VAL A 255 2.49 -15.41 1.70
CA VAL A 255 2.67 -15.32 3.17
C VAL A 255 3.02 -16.68 3.76
N ALA A 256 2.30 -17.75 3.40
CA ALA A 256 2.57 -19.09 3.90
C ALA A 256 3.97 -19.59 3.51
N THR A 257 4.37 -19.39 2.24
CA THR A 257 5.70 -19.78 1.75
C THR A 257 6.80 -18.97 2.45
N THR A 258 6.59 -17.66 2.60
CA THR A 258 7.56 -16.76 3.28
C THR A 258 7.73 -17.15 4.75
N LEU A 259 6.62 -17.42 5.44
CA LEU A 259 6.65 -17.84 6.84
C LEU A 259 7.33 -19.21 7.02
N ALA A 260 7.03 -20.18 6.16
CA ALA A 260 7.69 -21.48 6.18
C ALA A 260 9.20 -21.34 5.94
N ALA A 261 9.60 -20.54 4.94
CA ALA A 261 11.00 -20.29 4.65
C ALA A 261 11.73 -19.60 5.83
N ALA A 262 11.08 -18.60 6.47
CA ALA A 262 11.61 -17.93 7.66
C ALA A 262 11.81 -18.93 8.81
N THR A 263 10.81 -19.78 9.07
CA THR A 263 10.88 -20.79 10.14
C THR A 263 12.02 -21.78 9.89
N LEU A 264 12.14 -22.29 8.66
CA LEU A 264 13.21 -23.19 8.28
C LEU A 264 14.59 -22.51 8.37
N PHE A 265 14.69 -21.25 7.94
CA PHE A 265 15.89 -20.46 8.10
C PHE A 265 16.31 -20.38 9.57
N PHE A 266 15.40 -20.03 10.48
CA PHE A 266 15.71 -19.93 11.91
C PHE A 266 16.10 -21.30 12.51
N ILE A 267 15.43 -22.39 12.14
CA ILE A 267 15.77 -23.73 12.62
C ILE A 267 17.21 -24.10 12.23
N HIS A 268 17.59 -23.87 10.97
CA HIS A 268 18.92 -24.21 10.48
C HIS A 268 19.98 -23.22 11.00
N TYR A 269 19.70 -21.93 11.00
CA TYR A 269 20.62 -20.89 11.45
C TYR A 269 20.97 -21.00 12.93
N ALA A 270 19.98 -21.27 13.79
CA ALA A 270 20.17 -21.42 15.22
C ALA A 270 20.65 -22.83 15.62
N ASP A 271 20.83 -23.76 14.68
CA ASP A 271 21.17 -25.17 14.92
C ASP A 271 20.28 -25.80 16.02
N LEU A 272 18.98 -25.50 15.97
CA LEU A 272 18.02 -25.90 17.01
C LEU A 272 17.99 -27.41 17.22
N ALA A 273 18.25 -28.19 16.19
CA ALA A 273 18.31 -29.64 16.29
C ALA A 273 19.41 -30.10 17.28
N ARG A 274 20.47 -29.32 17.44
CA ARG A 274 21.57 -29.58 18.37
C ARG A 274 21.27 -29.16 19.80
N TYR A 275 20.60 -27.99 19.96
CA TYR A 275 20.37 -27.38 21.28
C TYR A 275 18.99 -27.70 21.87
N ALA A 276 18.01 -28.08 21.07
CA ALA A 276 16.65 -28.42 21.51
C ALA A 276 16.12 -29.69 20.78
N PRO A 277 16.73 -30.86 21.02
CA PRO A 277 16.39 -32.07 20.26
C PRO A 277 14.98 -32.63 20.53
N ARG A 278 14.20 -32.04 21.44
CA ARG A 278 12.84 -32.47 21.83
C ARG A 278 11.77 -31.39 21.61
N ALA A 279 12.09 -30.29 20.93
CA ALA A 279 11.11 -29.25 20.63
C ALA A 279 10.36 -29.52 19.33
#